data_f7bdfbcbdc40a1cfa323be93c5fe8840
#
_entry.id   f7bdfbcbdc40a1cfa323be93c5fe8840
#
_cell.length_a   1.000
_cell.length_b   1.000
_cell.length_c   1.000
_cell.angle_alpha   90.00
_cell.angle_beta   90.00
_cell.angle_gamma   90.00
#
_symmetry.space_group_name_H-M   'P 1'
#
loop_
_entity.id
_entity.type
_entity.pdbx_description
1 polymer ?
#
loop_
_entity_poly.entity_id
_entity_poly.type
_entity_poly.pdbx_seq_one_letter_code
_entity_poly.pdbx_strand_id
1 'polypeptide(L)'
;LGLLLPSMFHMIGAGTVFLPMHIPVLLCGMLCGGAYGAAVGAIVPLLSSLLTGMPPIFPVAPAMMFELCAYGLLSGLFYHSLRRNVYLSLIGAMLGGRVVSGIANAVFMGMADKPYGFSAFLSGAFVTALPGILLQLIVIPLLVLALQKAGLAGRTAAAR
;
A
#
# COMPACT_ATOMS: atom_id res chain seq x y z
N LEU A 1 7.04 9.77 6.08
CA LEU A 1 6.50 8.54 6.67
C LEU A 1 6.80 7.31 5.79
N GLY A 2 6.52 7.36 4.47
CA GLY A 2 6.71 6.23 3.54
C GLY A 2 8.15 5.70 3.43
N LEU A 3 9.16 6.48 3.78
CA LEU A 3 10.57 6.07 3.80
C LEU A 3 11.05 5.70 5.20
N LEU A 4 10.60 6.40 6.21
CA LEU A 4 11.04 6.22 7.60
C LEU A 4 10.50 4.92 8.22
N LEU A 5 9.20 4.64 8.02
CA LEU A 5 8.58 3.44 8.56
C LEU A 5 9.25 2.14 8.07
N PRO A 6 9.47 1.96 6.74
CA PRO A 6 10.15 0.77 6.26
C PRO A 6 11.56 0.60 6.81
N SER A 7 12.34 1.68 6.89
CA SER A 7 13.70 1.63 7.42
C SER A 7 13.74 1.13 8.87
N MET A 8 12.83 1.62 9.72
CA MET A 8 12.73 1.16 11.10
C MET A 8 12.34 -0.32 11.20
N PHE A 9 11.36 -0.77 10.40
CA PHE A 9 10.93 -2.16 10.40
C PHE A 9 11.95 -3.12 9.78
N HIS A 10 12.73 -2.66 8.81
CA HIS A 10 13.84 -3.46 8.25
C HIS A 10 14.96 -3.68 9.26
N MET A 11 15.26 -2.69 10.13
CA MET A 11 16.25 -2.85 11.18
C MET A 11 15.91 -3.97 12.18
N ILE A 12 14.62 -4.24 12.39
CA ILE A 12 14.14 -5.34 13.26
C ILE A 12 13.76 -6.59 12.48
N GLY A 13 14.06 -6.68 11.18
CA GLY A 13 13.77 -7.84 10.33
C GLY A 13 12.29 -8.06 9.99
N ALA A 14 11.42 -7.12 10.31
CA ALA A 14 9.96 -7.27 10.19
C ALA A 14 9.34 -6.51 8.99
N GLY A 15 10.18 -5.91 8.13
CA GLY A 15 9.74 -5.05 7.03
C GLY A 15 8.82 -5.72 6.01
N THR A 16 9.07 -6.99 5.68
CA THR A 16 8.27 -7.76 4.72
C THR A 16 6.94 -8.25 5.31
N VAL A 17 6.88 -8.44 6.62
CA VAL A 17 5.72 -8.99 7.33
C VAL A 17 4.69 -7.91 7.62
N PHE A 18 5.12 -6.74 8.09
CA PHE A 18 4.22 -5.67 8.53
C PHE A 18 3.84 -4.69 7.42
N LEU A 19 4.49 -4.75 6.26
CA LEU A 19 4.17 -3.93 5.09
C LEU A 19 4.04 -2.41 5.41
N PRO A 20 5.04 -1.80 6.08
CA PRO A 20 4.90 -0.45 6.62
C PRO A 20 4.74 0.64 5.55
N MET A 21 5.17 0.38 4.31
CA MET A 21 4.99 1.29 3.18
C MET A 21 3.53 1.48 2.77
N HIS A 22 2.68 0.48 3.02
CA HIS A 22 1.28 0.52 2.59
C HIS A 22 0.47 1.53 3.39
N ILE A 23 0.78 1.72 4.68
CA ILE A 23 0.05 2.61 5.59
C ILE A 23 -0.01 4.05 5.06
N PRO A 24 1.12 4.73 4.76
CA PRO A 24 1.07 6.10 4.27
C PRO A 24 0.43 6.24 2.90
N VAL A 25 0.54 5.23 2.02
CA VAL A 25 -0.07 5.23 0.69
C VAL A 25 -1.59 5.14 0.79
N LEU A 26 -2.10 4.19 1.57
CA LEU A 26 -3.54 4.03 1.81
C LEU A 26 -4.15 5.25 2.48
N LEU A 27 -3.48 5.81 3.49
CA LEU A 27 -3.89 7.06 4.15
C LEU A 27 -3.93 8.23 3.16
N CYS A 28 -2.89 8.38 2.35
CA CYS A 28 -2.84 9.45 1.35
C CYS A 28 -3.99 9.31 0.34
N GLY A 29 -4.27 8.09 -0.13
CA GLY A 29 -5.41 7.82 -1.01
C GLY A 29 -6.75 8.21 -0.40
N MET A 30 -7.00 7.85 0.85
CA MET A 30 -8.25 8.15 1.54
C MET A 30 -8.41 9.64 1.88
N LEU A 31 -7.34 10.32 2.29
CA LEU A 31 -7.40 11.69 2.78
C LEU A 31 -7.22 12.73 1.68
N CYS A 32 -6.27 12.51 0.77
CA CYS A 32 -5.91 13.45 -0.29
C CYS A 32 -6.57 13.10 -1.64
N GLY A 33 -7.07 11.87 -1.77
CA GLY A 33 -7.68 11.36 -3.01
C GLY A 33 -6.81 10.34 -3.74
N GLY A 34 -7.45 9.52 -4.57
CA GLY A 34 -6.82 8.38 -5.24
C GLY A 34 -5.64 8.77 -6.13
N ALA A 35 -5.69 9.90 -6.83
CA ALA A 35 -4.59 10.35 -7.68
C ALA A 35 -3.31 10.65 -6.88
N TYR A 36 -3.43 11.31 -5.74
CA TYR A 36 -2.29 11.58 -4.85
C TYR A 36 -1.79 10.30 -4.20
N GLY A 37 -2.70 9.42 -3.77
CA GLY A 37 -2.34 8.10 -3.25
C GLY A 37 -1.58 7.25 -4.26
N ALA A 38 -2.02 7.26 -5.53
CA ALA A 38 -1.34 6.57 -6.62
C ALA A 38 0.06 7.15 -6.89
N ALA A 39 0.20 8.48 -6.93
CA ALA A 39 1.49 9.13 -7.12
C ALA A 39 2.48 8.79 -5.99
N VAL A 40 2.04 8.85 -4.73
CA VAL A 40 2.86 8.44 -3.58
C VAL A 40 3.21 6.95 -3.67
N GLY A 41 2.25 6.10 -4.03
CA GLY A 41 2.47 4.66 -4.21
C GLY A 41 3.48 4.32 -5.31
N ALA A 42 3.52 5.12 -6.38
CA ALA A 42 4.51 4.96 -7.45
C ALA A 42 5.91 5.41 -7.01
N ILE A 43 6.02 6.53 -6.32
CA ILE A 43 7.30 7.16 -5.98
C ILE A 43 7.99 6.47 -4.80
N VAL A 44 7.26 6.11 -3.75
CA VAL A 44 7.82 5.63 -2.48
C VAL A 44 8.67 4.36 -2.62
N PRO A 45 8.26 3.30 -3.34
CA PRO A 45 9.07 2.10 -3.48
C PRO A 45 10.37 2.35 -4.25
N LEU A 46 10.30 3.17 -5.31
CA LEU A 46 11.47 3.51 -6.12
C LEU A 46 12.47 4.34 -5.30
N LEU A 47 11.98 5.35 -4.59
CA LEU A 47 12.82 6.19 -3.76
C LEU A 47 13.44 5.40 -2.59
N SER A 48 12.68 4.50 -1.97
CA SER A 48 13.20 3.60 -0.93
C SER A 48 14.28 2.69 -1.48
N SER A 49 14.06 2.09 -2.65
CA SER A 49 15.04 1.24 -3.31
C SER A 49 16.36 1.97 -3.61
N LEU A 50 16.27 3.23 -4.06
CA LEU A 50 17.45 4.05 -4.35
C LEU A 50 18.20 4.50 -3.08
N LEU A 51 17.48 4.82 -2.00
CA LEU A 51 18.09 5.37 -0.77
C LEU A 51 18.55 4.29 0.19
N THR A 52 17.85 3.17 0.28
CA THR A 52 18.11 2.12 1.28
C THR A 52 18.53 0.79 0.67
N GLY A 53 18.50 0.67 -0.67
CA GLY A 53 18.73 -0.60 -1.37
C GLY A 53 17.59 -1.61 -1.20
N MET A 54 16.51 -1.23 -0.51
CA MET A 54 15.34 -2.10 -0.25
C MET A 54 14.04 -1.42 -0.68
N PRO A 55 13.16 -2.09 -1.44
CA PRO A 55 13.32 -3.41 -2.07
C PRO A 55 14.36 -3.41 -3.20
N PRO A 56 14.82 -4.60 -3.66
CA PRO A 56 15.73 -4.70 -4.82
C PRO A 56 15.14 -3.98 -6.03
N ILE A 57 15.98 -3.21 -6.73
CA ILE A 57 15.54 -2.37 -7.87
C ILE A 57 14.80 -3.19 -8.93
N PHE A 58 15.24 -4.40 -9.18
CA PHE A 58 14.59 -5.34 -10.10
C PHE A 58 14.63 -6.76 -9.53
N PRO A 59 13.57 -7.54 -9.61
CA PRO A 59 12.24 -7.27 -10.19
C PRO A 59 11.23 -6.70 -9.18
N VAL A 60 11.61 -6.50 -7.91
CA VAL A 60 10.67 -6.27 -6.79
C VAL A 60 10.17 -4.83 -6.75
N ALA A 61 11.05 -3.83 -6.90
CA ALA A 61 10.63 -2.42 -6.80
C ALA A 61 9.56 -2.02 -7.83
N PRO A 62 9.65 -2.39 -9.13
CA PRO A 62 8.59 -2.12 -10.10
C PRO A 62 7.28 -2.83 -9.75
N ALA A 63 7.33 -4.09 -9.32
CA ALA A 63 6.14 -4.82 -8.91
C ALA A 63 5.43 -4.13 -7.72
N MET A 64 6.19 -3.71 -6.71
CA MET A 64 5.68 -2.94 -5.57
C MET A 64 5.16 -1.57 -5.97
N MET A 65 5.76 -0.92 -6.95
CA MET A 65 5.27 0.36 -7.47
C MET A 65 3.84 0.23 -8.02
N PHE A 66 3.58 -0.77 -8.86
CA PHE A 66 2.24 -1.02 -9.38
C PHE A 66 1.26 -1.41 -8.28
N GLU A 67 1.68 -2.25 -7.36
CA GLU A 67 0.87 -2.64 -6.21
C GLU A 67 0.46 -1.43 -5.36
N LEU A 68 1.41 -0.62 -4.92
CA LEU A 68 1.14 0.55 -4.08
C LEU A 68 0.40 1.66 -4.82
N CYS A 69 0.65 1.82 -6.13
CA CYS A 69 -0.13 2.72 -6.97
C CYS A 69 -1.61 2.30 -6.99
N ALA A 70 -1.89 1.01 -7.17
CA ALA A 70 -3.25 0.47 -7.11
C ALA A 70 -3.88 0.65 -5.71
N TYR A 71 -3.15 0.39 -4.63
CA TYR A 71 -3.64 0.64 -3.28
C TYR A 71 -4.03 2.10 -3.06
N GLY A 72 -3.16 3.04 -3.43
CA GLY A 72 -3.42 4.46 -3.29
C GLY A 72 -4.60 4.94 -4.11
N LEU A 73 -4.71 4.49 -5.36
CA LEU A 73 -5.82 4.82 -6.25
C LEU A 73 -7.14 4.26 -5.73
N LEU A 74 -7.19 2.95 -5.47
CA LEU A 74 -8.41 2.26 -5.06
C LEU A 74 -8.89 2.69 -3.68
N SER A 75 -7.98 2.95 -2.73
CA SER A 75 -8.36 3.44 -1.41
C SER A 75 -9.08 4.78 -1.48
N GLY A 76 -8.60 5.70 -2.33
CA GLY A 76 -9.25 6.98 -2.56
C GLY A 76 -10.58 6.86 -3.29
N LEU A 77 -10.63 6.07 -4.37
CA LEU A 77 -11.86 5.85 -5.15
C LEU A 77 -12.95 5.22 -4.29
N PHE A 78 -12.65 4.15 -3.57
CA PHE A 78 -13.64 3.48 -2.74
C PHE A 78 -14.04 4.32 -1.54
N TYR A 79 -13.13 5.04 -0.92
CA TYR A 79 -13.45 5.90 0.21
C TYR A 79 -14.43 7.02 -0.17
N HIS A 80 -14.26 7.62 -1.32
CA HIS A 80 -15.19 8.63 -1.81
C HIS A 80 -16.49 8.04 -2.36
N SER A 81 -16.43 6.90 -3.04
CA SER A 81 -17.60 6.21 -3.62
C SER A 81 -18.48 5.57 -2.54
N LEU A 82 -17.89 4.95 -1.53
CA LEU A 82 -18.58 4.25 -0.43
C LEU A 82 -18.93 5.17 0.76
N ARG A 83 -19.15 6.44 0.48
CA ARG A 83 -19.59 7.44 1.49
C ARG A 83 -18.71 7.46 2.75
N ARG A 84 -17.40 7.34 2.58
CA ARG A 84 -16.38 7.36 3.63
C ARG A 84 -16.40 6.17 4.61
N ASN A 85 -16.93 5.04 4.20
CA ASN A 85 -16.76 3.79 4.94
C ASN A 85 -15.30 3.31 4.86
N VAL A 86 -14.53 3.58 5.92
CA VAL A 86 -13.08 3.30 5.96
C VAL A 86 -12.79 1.82 5.78
N TYR A 87 -13.51 0.95 6.48
CA TYR A 87 -13.28 -0.50 6.43
C TYR A 87 -13.57 -1.09 5.04
N LEU A 88 -14.72 -0.76 4.44
CA LEU A 88 -15.08 -1.26 3.12
C LEU A 88 -14.11 -0.76 2.06
N SER A 89 -13.72 0.50 2.13
CA SER A 89 -12.74 1.10 1.22
C SER A 89 -11.37 0.46 1.36
N LEU A 90 -10.96 0.18 2.59
CA LEU A 90 -9.68 -0.45 2.90
C LEU A 90 -9.64 -1.89 2.39
N ILE A 91 -10.65 -2.69 2.70
CA ILE A 91 -10.74 -4.09 2.24
C ILE A 91 -10.79 -4.14 0.71
N GLY A 92 -11.61 -3.31 0.07
CA GLY A 92 -11.70 -3.24 -1.39
C GLY A 92 -10.38 -2.84 -2.04
N ALA A 93 -9.70 -1.84 -1.49
CA ALA A 93 -8.37 -1.44 -1.97
C ALA A 93 -7.33 -2.54 -1.78
N MET A 94 -7.35 -3.23 -0.63
CA MET A 94 -6.42 -4.33 -0.34
C MET A 94 -6.62 -5.50 -1.30
N LEU A 95 -7.86 -5.90 -1.55
CA LEU A 95 -8.15 -6.98 -2.50
C LEU A 95 -7.74 -6.60 -3.93
N GLY A 96 -8.15 -5.41 -4.40
CA GLY A 96 -7.80 -4.95 -5.74
C GLY A 96 -6.28 -4.77 -5.92
N GLY A 97 -5.60 -4.20 -4.95
CA GLY A 97 -4.15 -4.07 -4.97
C GLY A 97 -3.42 -5.41 -4.97
N ARG A 98 -3.96 -6.43 -4.25
CA ARG A 98 -3.40 -7.80 -4.28
C ARG A 98 -3.52 -8.46 -5.66
N VAL A 99 -4.62 -8.23 -6.37
CA VAL A 99 -4.76 -8.71 -7.75
C VAL A 99 -3.71 -8.06 -8.64
N VAL A 100 -3.55 -6.75 -8.55
CA VAL A 100 -2.51 -6.02 -9.31
C VAL A 100 -1.12 -6.50 -8.94
N SER A 101 -0.85 -6.70 -7.65
CA SER A 101 0.41 -7.26 -7.14
C SER A 101 0.71 -8.63 -7.74
N GLY A 102 -0.30 -9.52 -7.78
CA GLY A 102 -0.15 -10.85 -8.37
C GLY A 102 0.24 -10.80 -9.84
N ILE A 103 -0.44 -9.96 -10.62
CA ILE A 103 -0.14 -9.77 -12.05
C ILE A 103 1.24 -9.15 -12.23
N ALA A 104 1.55 -8.09 -11.51
CA ALA A 104 2.85 -7.41 -11.60
C ALA A 104 4.01 -8.35 -11.24
N ASN A 105 3.89 -9.09 -10.14
CA ASN A 105 4.92 -10.06 -9.75
C ASN A 105 5.07 -11.18 -10.77
N ALA A 106 3.97 -11.71 -11.33
CA ALA A 106 4.04 -12.72 -12.36
C ALA A 106 4.81 -12.24 -13.60
N VAL A 107 4.57 -10.99 -14.02
CA VAL A 107 5.27 -10.39 -15.16
C VAL A 107 6.74 -10.15 -14.84
N PHE A 108 7.05 -9.42 -13.76
CA PHE A 108 8.43 -9.01 -13.47
C PHE A 108 9.31 -10.18 -12.99
N MET A 109 8.75 -11.14 -12.25
CA MET A 109 9.49 -12.35 -11.89
C MET A 109 9.73 -13.24 -13.10
N GLY A 110 8.74 -13.35 -14.02
CA GLY A 110 8.93 -14.05 -15.29
C GLY A 110 10.04 -13.43 -16.14
N MET A 111 10.12 -12.09 -16.20
CA MET A 111 11.21 -11.38 -16.87
C MET A 111 12.59 -11.58 -16.21
N ALA A 112 12.61 -11.94 -14.92
CA ALA A 112 13.83 -12.20 -14.16
C ALA A 112 14.20 -13.70 -14.12
N ASP A 113 13.52 -14.55 -14.92
CA ASP A 113 13.68 -16.02 -14.92
C ASP A 113 13.51 -16.65 -13.52
N LYS A 114 12.69 -16.03 -12.67
CA LYS A 114 12.37 -16.54 -11.34
C LYS A 114 11.00 -17.23 -11.35
N PRO A 115 10.90 -18.46 -10.82
CA PRO A 115 9.62 -19.14 -10.74
C PRO A 115 8.66 -18.40 -9.80
N TYR A 116 7.53 -17.98 -10.32
CA TYR A 116 6.47 -17.34 -9.56
C TYR A 116 5.13 -18.01 -9.88
N GLY A 117 4.79 -19.01 -9.06
CA GLY A 117 3.56 -19.77 -9.20
C GLY A 117 2.41 -19.20 -8.37
N PHE A 118 1.20 -19.68 -8.64
CA PHE A 118 -0.01 -19.29 -7.90
C PHE A 118 0.09 -19.58 -6.40
N SER A 119 0.77 -20.65 -5.99
CA SER A 119 1.03 -20.97 -4.59
C SER A 119 1.95 -19.95 -3.92
N ALA A 120 2.98 -19.46 -4.62
CA ALA A 120 3.86 -18.40 -4.13
C ALA A 120 3.10 -17.08 -3.97
N PHE A 121 2.20 -16.77 -4.91
CA PHE A 121 1.31 -15.62 -4.80
C PHE A 121 0.41 -15.70 -3.57
N LEU A 122 -0.31 -16.81 -3.37
CA LEU A 122 -1.21 -16.98 -2.23
C LEU A 122 -0.45 -16.91 -0.89
N SER A 123 0.69 -17.58 -0.81
CA SER A 123 1.53 -17.55 0.38
C SER A 123 2.03 -16.15 0.71
N GLY A 124 2.59 -15.42 -0.26
CA GLY A 124 3.10 -14.07 -0.07
C GLY A 124 2.00 -13.05 0.18
N ALA A 125 0.93 -13.10 -0.61
CA ALA A 125 -0.13 -12.10 -0.56
C ALA A 125 -1.03 -12.22 0.67
N PHE A 126 -1.24 -13.42 1.19
CA PHE A 126 -2.18 -13.65 2.29
C PHE A 126 -1.50 -14.20 3.55
N VAL A 127 -0.73 -15.28 3.45
CA VAL A 127 -0.16 -15.93 4.64
C VAL A 127 0.93 -15.07 5.27
N THR A 128 1.95 -14.70 4.50
CA THR A 128 3.07 -13.89 5.02
C THR A 128 2.65 -12.47 5.36
N ALA A 129 1.71 -11.90 4.60
CA ALA A 129 1.23 -10.53 4.80
C ALA A 129 0.13 -10.41 5.86
N LEU A 130 -0.38 -11.51 6.41
CA LEU A 130 -1.51 -11.52 7.33
C LEU A 130 -1.30 -10.60 8.56
N PRO A 131 -0.14 -10.60 9.26
CA PRO A 131 0.11 -9.67 10.35
C PRO A 131 0.06 -8.20 9.91
N GLY A 132 0.60 -7.89 8.72
CA GLY A 132 0.54 -6.55 8.15
C GLY A 132 -0.87 -6.13 7.79
N ILE A 133 -1.68 -7.03 7.23
CA ILE A 133 -3.09 -6.80 6.92
C ILE A 133 -3.88 -6.48 8.20
N LEU A 134 -3.72 -7.26 9.24
CA LEU A 134 -4.38 -7.03 10.53
C LEU A 134 -3.97 -5.69 11.14
N LEU A 135 -2.68 -5.38 11.13
CA LEU A 135 -2.15 -4.11 11.61
C LEU A 135 -2.76 -2.93 10.82
N GLN A 136 -2.86 -3.03 9.50
CA GLN A 136 -3.45 -1.99 8.65
C GLN A 136 -4.95 -1.80 8.93
N LEU A 137 -5.69 -2.88 9.15
CA LEU A 137 -7.13 -2.84 9.49
C LEU A 137 -7.41 -2.17 10.84
N ILE A 138 -6.44 -2.12 11.74
CA ILE A 138 -6.54 -1.44 13.03
C ILE A 138 -6.00 -0.01 12.93
N VAL A 139 -4.79 0.16 12.42
CA VAL A 139 -4.08 1.44 12.45
C VAL A 139 -4.68 2.45 11.48
N ILE A 140 -5.04 2.04 10.27
CA ILE A 140 -5.55 2.99 9.27
C ILE A 140 -6.89 3.60 9.67
N PRO A 141 -7.92 2.83 10.08
CA PRO A 141 -9.17 3.42 10.56
C PRO A 141 -8.97 4.35 11.77
N LEU A 142 -8.10 3.95 12.70
CA LEU A 142 -7.79 4.77 13.88
C LEU A 142 -7.18 6.12 13.48
N LEU A 143 -6.20 6.11 12.56
CA LEU A 143 -5.55 7.32 12.07
C LEU A 143 -6.51 8.20 11.25
N VAL A 144 -7.34 7.61 10.39
CA VAL A 144 -8.34 8.34 9.62
C VAL A 144 -9.32 9.03 10.54
N LEU A 145 -9.85 8.35 11.55
CA LEU A 145 -10.76 8.93 12.53
C LEU A 145 -10.10 10.02 13.39
N ALA A 146 -8.85 9.81 13.80
CA ALA A 146 -8.09 10.80 14.56
C ALA A 146 -7.86 12.08 13.73
N LEU A 147 -7.48 11.95 12.47
CA LEU A 147 -7.26 13.08 11.55
C LEU A 147 -8.56 13.80 11.18
N GLN A 148 -9.67 13.07 11.08
CA GLN A 148 -11.00 13.68 10.90
C GLN A 148 -11.39 14.52 12.12
N LYS A 149 -11.21 14.00 13.34
CA LYS A 149 -11.47 14.75 14.59
C LYS A 149 -10.58 15.97 14.73
N ALA A 150 -9.33 15.90 14.25
CA ALA A 150 -8.40 17.03 14.25
C ALA A 150 -8.70 18.07 13.17
N GLY A 151 -9.76 17.90 12.35
CA GLY A 151 -10.15 18.82 11.28
C GLY A 151 -9.22 18.83 10.07
N LEU A 152 -8.23 17.94 10.03
CA LEU A 152 -7.26 17.86 8.94
C LEU A 152 -7.79 17.10 7.72
N ALA A 153 -8.73 16.19 7.91
CA ALA A 153 -9.33 15.38 6.85
C ALA A 153 -10.64 15.97 6.26
N GLY A 154 -11.15 17.08 6.81
CA GLY A 154 -12.45 17.67 6.44
C GLY A 154 -12.39 18.83 5.44
N ARG A 155 -11.23 19.42 5.20
CA ARG A 155 -11.12 20.66 4.41
C ARG A 155 -11.16 20.45 2.89
N THR A 156 -10.93 19.26 2.39
CA THR A 156 -10.96 18.96 0.95
C THR A 156 -12.36 18.63 0.42
N ALA A 157 -13.33 18.34 1.29
CA ALA A 157 -14.69 18.01 0.89
C ALA A 157 -15.66 19.22 0.87
N ALA A 158 -15.24 20.38 1.38
CA ALA A 158 -16.05 21.61 1.41
C ALA A 158 -15.77 22.55 0.23
N ALA A 159 -14.89 22.17 -0.69
CA ALA A 159 -14.48 22.99 -1.82
C ALA A 159 -15.00 22.48 -3.19
N ARG A 160 -16.07 21.68 -3.21
CA ARG A 160 -16.79 21.33 -4.45
C ARG A 160 -18.28 21.24 -4.19
#